data_6393bc2df21b5c1c9f7e4cc571f8c382
#
_entry.id   6393bc2df21b5c1c9f7e4cc571f8c382
#
_cell.length_a   1.000
_cell.length_b   1.000
_cell.length_c   1.000
_cell.angle_alpha   90.00
_cell.angle_beta   90.00
_cell.angle_gamma   90.00
#
_symmetry.space_group_name_H-M   'P 1'
#
loop_
_entity.id
_entity.type
_entity.pdbx_description
1 polymer ?
#
loop_
_entity_poly.entity_id
_entity_poly.type
_entity_poly.pdbx_seq_one_letter_code
_entity_poly.pdbx_strand_id
1 'polypeptide(L)'
;MQNFWQKLDKPFFCLAPMSDVTDIAFRHMLAKYGKNRENRNKVVFWTEFVSADGLCNKLGRKKLSHMLEFSESERPIVAQVFGANGDNMKKACQYVASLGFDGIDINMGCPDKSVVNQGAGAGMIKNPKLAREIIQAVHAGIKSAGCHIPVSVKTRTGFNKEGIDTWIPELLKEDISALTIHLRTAKELSLVPANWDHIKKIKELIKKSGKDILLIGNGDVVDIDDAKRKCEKYGCDGVMIGRGVFGNPWLFRRGVASKETWERDGASTRNFLVKKYPCSLEATPLKERLQVMLEHTRFFEKMLGKHKSFDVMKKHFKAYVNGFEGAKELRVKLMETENAEQVEDVVNDFLKL
;
A
#
# COMPACT_ATOMS: atom_id res chain seq x y z
N MET A 1 2.00 20.86 15.10
CA MET A 1 1.22 20.73 13.83
C MET A 1 0.34 19.50 13.91
N GLN A 2 -0.90 19.62 13.44
CA GLN A 2 -1.83 18.48 13.41
C GLN A 2 -1.33 17.44 12.42
N ASN A 3 -1.20 16.20 12.85
CA ASN A 3 -0.70 15.10 12.02
C ASN A 3 -1.76 14.77 10.92
N PHE A 4 -1.34 14.29 9.74
CA PHE A 4 -2.25 14.07 8.61
C PHE A 4 -3.35 13.04 8.91
N TRP A 5 -3.10 12.07 9.79
CA TRP A 5 -4.07 11.07 10.21
C TRP A 5 -5.36 11.67 10.80
N GLN A 6 -5.21 12.80 11.51
CA GLN A 6 -6.35 13.52 12.13
C GLN A 6 -7.22 14.28 11.11
N LYS A 7 -6.72 14.43 9.87
CA LYS A 7 -7.44 15.09 8.78
C LYS A 7 -8.18 14.11 7.86
N LEU A 8 -8.02 12.81 8.11
CA LEU A 8 -8.68 11.80 7.28
C LEU A 8 -10.15 11.63 7.64
N ASP A 9 -11.00 11.59 6.63
CA ASP A 9 -12.40 11.21 6.77
C ASP A 9 -12.53 9.71 6.91
N LYS A 10 -13.19 9.23 7.95
CA LYS A 10 -13.44 7.80 8.19
C LYS A 10 -14.72 7.32 7.47
N PRO A 11 -14.74 6.11 6.92
CA PRO A 11 -13.58 5.23 6.75
C PRO A 11 -12.64 5.72 5.65
N PHE A 12 -11.34 5.53 5.87
CA PHE A 12 -10.31 5.82 4.86
C PHE A 12 -9.69 4.54 4.29
N PHE A 13 -9.04 4.66 3.16
CA PHE A 13 -8.48 3.53 2.41
C PHE A 13 -6.98 3.71 2.19
N CYS A 14 -6.24 2.61 2.27
CA CYS A 14 -4.79 2.64 2.18
C CYS A 14 -4.30 1.72 1.07
N LEU A 15 -3.31 2.18 0.32
CA LEU A 15 -2.54 1.32 -0.57
C LEU A 15 -1.51 0.55 0.24
N ALA A 16 -1.53 -0.78 0.18
CA ALA A 16 -0.56 -1.61 0.90
C ALA A 16 0.86 -1.48 0.32
N PRO A 17 1.91 -1.43 1.16
CA PRO A 17 3.29 -1.56 0.71
C PRO A 17 3.54 -2.98 0.17
N MET A 18 3.92 -3.10 -1.09
CA MET A 18 4.18 -4.39 -1.76
C MET A 18 5.44 -4.29 -2.61
N SER A 19 6.45 -5.11 -2.28
CA SER A 19 7.73 -5.16 -3.01
C SER A 19 7.52 -5.45 -4.49
N ASP A 20 8.21 -4.70 -5.35
CA ASP A 20 8.12 -4.76 -6.81
C ASP A 20 6.70 -4.61 -7.38
N VAL A 21 5.82 -3.96 -6.65
CA VAL A 21 4.43 -3.68 -7.08
C VAL A 21 4.06 -2.23 -6.85
N THR A 22 4.18 -1.74 -5.62
CA THR A 22 3.80 -0.36 -5.28
C THR A 22 5.00 0.58 -5.38
N ASP A 23 5.77 0.42 -6.46
CA ASP A 23 6.81 1.35 -6.86
C ASP A 23 6.22 2.70 -7.33
N ILE A 24 7.09 3.67 -7.59
CA ILE A 24 6.67 5.00 -8.02
C ILE A 24 5.82 4.97 -9.30
N ALA A 25 6.10 4.04 -10.24
CA ALA A 25 5.36 3.99 -11.49
C ALA A 25 3.92 3.56 -11.27
N PHE A 26 3.69 2.50 -10.50
CA PHE A 26 2.34 2.05 -10.20
C PHE A 26 1.59 3.01 -9.29
N ARG A 27 2.24 3.59 -8.27
CA ARG A 27 1.62 4.62 -7.42
C ARG A 27 1.21 5.85 -8.21
N HIS A 28 2.01 6.26 -9.20
CA HIS A 28 1.67 7.36 -10.11
C HIS A 28 0.38 7.07 -10.89
N MET A 29 0.21 5.84 -11.42
CA MET A 29 -1.04 5.44 -12.08
C MET A 29 -2.23 5.49 -11.13
N LEU A 30 -2.09 4.96 -9.91
CA LEU A 30 -3.14 5.01 -8.89
C LEU A 30 -3.47 6.46 -8.45
N ALA A 31 -2.49 7.34 -8.38
CA ALA A 31 -2.71 8.75 -8.07
C ALA A 31 -3.45 9.47 -9.22
N LYS A 32 -3.00 9.27 -10.46
CA LYS A 32 -3.56 9.90 -11.65
C LYS A 32 -5.01 9.47 -11.93
N TYR A 33 -5.29 8.17 -11.84
CA TYR A 33 -6.58 7.61 -12.22
C TYR A 33 -7.53 7.34 -11.05
N GLY A 34 -7.00 7.13 -9.85
CA GLY A 34 -7.76 6.78 -8.65
C GLY A 34 -8.01 7.95 -7.69
N LYS A 35 -7.09 8.93 -7.57
CA LYS A 35 -7.27 10.08 -6.68
C LYS A 35 -7.98 11.25 -7.38
N ASN A 36 -8.78 11.97 -6.62
CA ASN A 36 -9.42 13.22 -7.05
C ASN A 36 -9.59 14.15 -5.84
N ARG A 37 -10.20 15.34 -6.05
CA ARG A 37 -10.45 16.31 -4.95
C ARG A 37 -11.36 15.77 -3.85
N GLU A 38 -12.29 14.88 -4.18
CA GLU A 38 -13.30 14.36 -3.26
C GLU A 38 -12.74 13.25 -2.35
N ASN A 39 -11.71 12.50 -2.80
CA ASN A 39 -11.13 11.39 -2.04
C ASN A 39 -9.74 11.64 -1.48
N ARG A 40 -9.15 12.83 -1.70
CA ARG A 40 -7.78 13.15 -1.22
C ARG A 40 -7.60 12.96 0.29
N ASN A 41 -8.65 13.21 1.09
CA ASN A 41 -8.67 13.02 2.53
C ASN A 41 -9.12 11.62 2.95
N LYS A 42 -9.27 10.68 2.01
CA LYS A 42 -9.73 9.30 2.25
C LYS A 42 -8.76 8.25 1.74
N VAL A 43 -7.70 8.65 1.04
CA VAL A 43 -6.77 7.68 0.42
C VAL A 43 -5.33 8.01 0.80
N VAL A 44 -4.68 7.07 1.47
CA VAL A 44 -3.28 7.17 1.90
C VAL A 44 -2.43 6.14 1.13
N PHE A 45 -1.28 6.57 0.63
CA PHE A 45 -0.35 5.69 -0.07
C PHE A 45 0.84 5.31 0.80
N TRP A 46 1.43 4.14 0.53
CA TRP A 46 2.70 3.67 1.07
C TRP A 46 3.70 3.44 -0.05
N THR A 47 4.97 3.71 0.24
CA THR A 47 6.07 3.24 -0.61
C THR A 47 6.21 1.73 -0.51
N GLU A 48 7.05 1.13 -1.35
CA GLU A 48 7.64 -0.18 -1.04
C GLU A 48 8.44 -0.09 0.27
N PHE A 49 8.65 -1.21 0.96
CA PHE A 49 9.45 -1.20 2.18
C PHE A 49 10.95 -1.21 1.86
N VAL A 50 11.70 -0.32 2.50
CA VAL A 50 13.12 -0.12 2.27
C VAL A 50 13.96 -0.52 3.48
N SER A 51 15.13 -1.14 3.24
CA SER A 51 16.05 -1.57 4.29
C SER A 51 16.72 -0.38 4.99
N ALA A 52 16.55 -0.27 6.32
CA ALA A 52 17.25 0.71 7.13
C ALA A 52 18.76 0.51 7.08
N ASP A 53 19.23 -0.75 7.12
CA ASP A 53 20.67 -1.07 7.03
C ASP A 53 21.24 -0.63 5.68
N GLY A 54 20.49 -0.81 4.59
CA GLY A 54 20.87 -0.31 3.27
C GLY A 54 20.96 1.21 3.20
N LEU A 55 20.04 1.93 3.85
CA LEU A 55 20.00 3.40 3.85
C LEU A 55 21.10 4.05 4.72
N CYS A 56 21.74 3.31 5.62
CA CYS A 56 22.75 3.87 6.53
C CYS A 56 24.06 4.22 5.87
N ASN A 57 24.38 3.63 4.72
CA ASN A 57 25.61 3.95 3.99
C ASN A 57 25.33 4.66 2.67
N LYS A 58 26.31 5.43 2.18
CA LYS A 58 26.17 6.26 0.97
C LYS A 58 25.88 5.44 -0.29
N LEU A 59 26.51 4.27 -0.46
CA LEU A 59 26.30 3.39 -1.61
C LEU A 59 24.92 2.75 -1.58
N GLY A 60 24.50 2.27 -0.42
CA GLY A 60 23.15 1.72 -0.23
C GLY A 60 22.06 2.76 -0.48
N ARG A 61 22.21 4.01 0.01
CA ARG A 61 21.28 5.11 -0.31
C ARG A 61 21.17 5.33 -1.82
N LYS A 62 22.29 5.38 -2.55
CA LYS A 62 22.27 5.55 -4.01
C LYS A 62 21.51 4.43 -4.71
N LYS A 63 21.62 3.18 -4.21
CA LYS A 63 20.91 2.03 -4.78
C LYS A 63 19.43 2.00 -4.44
N LEU A 64 19.04 2.50 -3.26
CA LEU A 64 17.69 2.38 -2.73
C LEU A 64 16.86 3.68 -2.84
N SER A 65 17.46 4.81 -3.23
CA SER A 65 16.77 6.11 -3.30
C SER A 65 15.52 6.09 -4.18
N HIS A 66 15.54 5.35 -5.30
CA HIS A 66 14.40 5.21 -6.20
C HIS A 66 13.14 4.63 -5.52
N MET A 67 13.31 3.84 -4.45
CA MET A 67 12.18 3.29 -3.66
C MET A 67 11.50 4.36 -2.79
N LEU A 68 12.18 5.49 -2.55
CA LEU A 68 11.71 6.62 -1.75
C LEU A 68 11.28 7.82 -2.61
N GLU A 69 11.29 7.69 -3.92
CA GLU A 69 10.77 8.72 -4.81
C GLU A 69 9.25 8.74 -4.80
N PHE A 70 8.65 9.93 -4.81
CA PHE A 70 7.21 10.13 -4.87
C PHE A 70 6.87 11.47 -5.51
N SER A 71 5.62 11.63 -5.94
CA SER A 71 5.07 12.88 -6.46
C SER A 71 4.05 13.50 -5.49
N GLU A 72 3.83 14.80 -5.57
CA GLU A 72 2.84 15.51 -4.74
C GLU A 72 1.40 14.99 -4.90
N SER A 73 1.08 14.40 -6.05
CA SER A 73 -0.23 13.78 -6.30
C SER A 73 -0.48 12.52 -5.47
N GLU A 74 0.58 11.92 -4.93
CA GLU A 74 0.49 10.71 -4.10
C GLU A 74 0.14 11.01 -2.64
N ARG A 75 0.24 12.28 -2.19
CA ARG A 75 -0.02 12.65 -0.79
C ARG A 75 -1.48 12.41 -0.35
N PRO A 76 -1.71 12.01 0.92
CA PRO A 76 -0.70 11.64 1.92
C PRO A 76 0.06 10.37 1.54
N ILE A 77 1.39 10.40 1.70
CA ILE A 77 2.27 9.27 1.43
C ILE A 77 3.17 8.94 2.60
N VAL A 78 3.23 7.66 2.96
CA VAL A 78 3.98 7.12 4.10
C VAL A 78 5.14 6.27 3.59
N ALA A 79 6.37 6.56 4.05
CA ALA A 79 7.52 5.72 3.74
C ALA A 79 7.55 4.50 4.67
N GLN A 80 7.61 3.28 4.12
CA GLN A 80 7.77 2.09 4.95
C GLN A 80 9.22 1.65 5.01
N VAL A 81 9.72 1.46 6.25
CA VAL A 81 11.08 1.00 6.52
C VAL A 81 11.07 -0.32 7.29
N PHE A 82 12.15 -1.11 7.14
CA PHE A 82 12.38 -2.31 7.96
C PHE A 82 13.84 -2.41 8.39
N GLY A 83 14.08 -3.01 9.53
CA GLY A 83 15.40 -3.25 10.10
C GLY A 83 15.26 -3.73 11.54
N ALA A 84 16.29 -4.39 12.08
CA ALA A 84 16.33 -4.89 13.44
C ALA A 84 17.45 -4.23 14.29
N ASN A 85 18.22 -3.31 13.71
CA ASN A 85 19.25 -2.55 14.40
C ASN A 85 18.74 -1.13 14.69
N GLY A 86 18.66 -0.76 15.97
CA GLY A 86 18.13 0.53 16.42
C GLY A 86 18.92 1.75 15.91
N ASP A 87 20.26 1.67 15.88
CA ASP A 87 21.10 2.78 15.39
C ASP A 87 20.90 2.98 13.88
N ASN A 88 20.81 1.91 13.12
CA ASN A 88 20.55 1.97 11.69
C ASN A 88 19.14 2.48 11.41
N MET A 89 18.14 2.04 12.17
CA MET A 89 16.76 2.55 12.08
C MET A 89 16.71 4.06 12.35
N LYS A 90 17.39 4.53 13.42
CA LYS A 90 17.49 5.96 13.72
C LYS A 90 18.10 6.76 12.57
N LYS A 91 19.26 6.34 12.04
CA LYS A 91 19.94 7.00 10.91
C LYS A 91 19.11 6.99 9.63
N ALA A 92 18.51 5.86 9.30
CA ALA A 92 17.64 5.71 8.12
C ALA A 92 16.41 6.61 8.24
N CYS A 93 15.74 6.62 9.39
CA CYS A 93 14.53 7.43 9.58
C CYS A 93 14.84 8.93 9.68
N GLN A 94 16.02 9.33 10.16
CA GLN A 94 16.49 10.71 10.04
C GLN A 94 16.59 11.13 8.56
N TYR A 95 17.16 10.28 7.71
CA TYR A 95 17.23 10.54 6.27
C TYR A 95 15.85 10.55 5.62
N VAL A 96 15.01 9.53 5.87
CA VAL A 96 13.66 9.43 5.30
C VAL A 96 12.79 10.62 5.70
N ALA A 97 12.85 11.06 6.96
CA ALA A 97 12.11 12.23 7.43
C ALA A 97 12.51 13.52 6.71
N SER A 98 13.79 13.66 6.33
CA SER A 98 14.28 14.83 5.57
C SER A 98 13.80 14.87 4.11
N LEU A 99 13.24 13.77 3.57
CA LEU A 99 12.70 13.71 2.22
C LEU A 99 11.28 14.27 2.10
N GLY A 100 10.63 14.63 3.19
CA GLY A 100 9.33 15.30 3.20
C GLY A 100 8.12 14.37 3.08
N PHE A 101 8.22 13.11 3.49
CA PHE A 101 7.08 12.20 3.66
C PHE A 101 6.09 12.70 4.71
N ASP A 102 4.81 12.33 4.56
CA ASP A 102 3.77 12.69 5.52
C ASP A 102 3.83 11.82 6.80
N GLY A 103 4.50 10.66 6.75
CA GLY A 103 4.72 9.77 7.90
C GLY A 103 5.73 8.68 7.60
N ILE A 104 6.16 7.97 8.65
CA ILE A 104 7.01 6.77 8.54
C ILE A 104 6.24 5.58 9.13
N ASP A 105 6.28 4.46 8.42
CA ASP A 105 5.69 3.18 8.84
C ASP A 105 6.79 2.13 9.06
N ILE A 106 6.63 1.32 10.09
CA ILE A 106 7.58 0.27 10.42
C ILE A 106 7.00 -1.08 9.98
N ASN A 107 7.72 -1.77 9.10
CA ASN A 107 7.33 -3.11 8.69
C ASN A 107 7.67 -4.14 9.79
N MET A 108 6.63 -4.61 10.47
CA MET A 108 6.69 -5.70 11.46
C MET A 108 5.83 -6.90 11.02
N GLY A 109 5.60 -7.06 9.70
CA GLY A 109 4.68 -8.08 9.19
C GLY A 109 5.19 -8.87 7.98
N CYS A 110 6.28 -8.48 7.32
CA CYS A 110 6.82 -9.20 6.18
C CYS A 110 7.31 -10.60 6.63
N PRO A 111 6.79 -11.70 6.03
CA PRO A 111 7.17 -13.06 6.39
C PRO A 111 8.35 -13.59 5.55
N ASP A 112 8.91 -12.75 4.66
CA ASP A 112 10.04 -13.15 3.82
C ASP A 112 11.20 -13.63 4.68
N LYS A 113 11.80 -14.78 4.30
CA LYS A 113 12.86 -15.42 5.08
C LYS A 113 14.08 -14.52 5.23
N SER A 114 14.44 -13.76 4.19
CA SER A 114 15.59 -12.87 4.22
C SER A 114 15.41 -11.73 5.23
N VAL A 115 14.19 -11.23 5.40
CA VAL A 115 13.82 -10.20 6.37
C VAL A 115 13.71 -10.79 7.78
N VAL A 116 13.03 -11.92 7.93
CA VAL A 116 12.81 -12.60 9.22
C VAL A 116 14.12 -13.07 9.85
N ASN A 117 15.06 -13.59 9.05
CA ASN A 117 16.37 -14.05 9.54
C ASN A 117 17.24 -12.91 10.11
N GLN A 118 16.98 -11.67 9.71
CA GLN A 118 17.61 -10.47 10.29
C GLN A 118 16.94 -10.02 11.60
N GLY A 119 15.89 -10.70 12.06
CA GLY A 119 15.07 -10.29 13.20
C GLY A 119 14.05 -9.20 12.87
N ALA A 120 13.96 -8.75 11.60
CA ALA A 120 13.08 -7.71 11.13
C ALA A 120 11.73 -8.27 10.63
N GLY A 121 10.85 -7.39 10.15
CA GLY A 121 9.55 -7.76 9.64
C GLY A 121 8.75 -8.58 10.65
N ALA A 122 8.15 -9.69 10.24
CA ALA A 122 7.41 -10.57 11.13
C ALA A 122 8.29 -11.22 12.24
N GLY A 123 9.61 -11.23 12.05
CA GLY A 123 10.55 -11.69 13.07
C GLY A 123 10.44 -10.95 14.40
N MET A 124 10.08 -9.65 14.36
CA MET A 124 9.88 -8.83 15.56
C MET A 124 8.75 -9.31 16.47
N ILE A 125 7.76 -10.02 15.94
CA ILE A 125 6.66 -10.58 16.73
C ILE A 125 7.20 -11.55 17.81
N LYS A 126 8.34 -12.18 17.55
CA LYS A 126 9.03 -13.07 18.52
C LYS A 126 9.86 -12.32 19.56
N ASN A 127 10.10 -11.03 19.35
CA ASN A 127 10.89 -10.18 20.25
C ASN A 127 10.21 -8.81 20.43
N PRO A 128 9.14 -8.73 21.24
CA PRO A 128 8.40 -7.49 21.46
C PRO A 128 9.25 -6.36 22.09
N LYS A 129 10.29 -6.70 22.86
CA LYS A 129 11.22 -5.73 23.41
C LYS A 129 11.98 -5.00 22.30
N LEU A 130 12.54 -5.75 21.34
CA LEU A 130 13.20 -5.17 20.17
C LEU A 130 12.24 -4.30 19.35
N ALA A 131 11.00 -4.75 19.15
CA ALA A 131 10.01 -3.96 18.41
C ALA A 131 9.78 -2.58 19.02
N ARG A 132 9.70 -2.49 20.36
CA ARG A 132 9.58 -1.22 21.08
C ARG A 132 10.85 -0.36 20.93
N GLU A 133 12.03 -0.94 21.08
CA GLU A 133 13.31 -0.25 20.88
C GLU A 133 13.42 0.34 19.46
N ILE A 134 12.94 -0.39 18.45
CA ILE A 134 12.89 0.07 17.05
C ILE A 134 11.92 1.26 16.89
N ILE A 135 10.73 1.22 17.50
CA ILE A 135 9.80 2.36 17.44
C ILE A 135 10.43 3.60 18.06
N GLN A 136 11.09 3.47 19.21
CA GLN A 136 11.79 4.56 19.87
C GLN A 136 12.95 5.10 19.04
N ALA A 137 13.70 4.23 18.37
CA ALA A 137 14.79 4.61 17.46
C ALA A 137 14.26 5.41 16.25
N VAL A 138 13.09 5.04 15.68
CA VAL A 138 12.44 5.80 14.62
C VAL A 138 12.08 7.20 15.07
N HIS A 139 11.45 7.36 16.23
CA HIS A 139 11.16 8.68 16.81
C HIS A 139 12.41 9.51 17.03
N ALA A 140 13.47 8.90 17.55
CA ALA A 140 14.75 9.58 17.73
C ALA A 140 15.35 10.05 16.38
N GLY A 141 15.20 9.27 15.31
CA GLY A 141 15.62 9.65 13.96
C GLY A 141 14.84 10.84 13.42
N ILE A 142 13.50 10.80 13.51
CA ILE A 142 12.60 11.89 13.10
C ILE A 142 12.95 13.19 13.84
N LYS A 143 13.12 13.11 15.15
CA LYS A 143 13.55 14.26 16.00
C LYS A 143 14.90 14.80 15.55
N SER A 144 15.87 13.94 15.26
CA SER A 144 17.19 14.34 14.78
C SER A 144 17.17 15.04 13.42
N ALA A 145 16.13 14.81 12.60
CA ALA A 145 15.89 15.53 11.35
C ALA A 145 15.20 16.90 11.55
N GLY A 146 14.83 17.27 12.78
CA GLY A 146 14.02 18.47 13.05
C GLY A 146 12.57 18.35 12.55
N CYS A 147 12.09 17.13 12.29
CA CYS A 147 10.75 16.88 11.76
C CYS A 147 9.78 16.43 12.87
N HIS A 148 8.48 16.58 12.57
CA HIS A 148 7.37 16.15 13.44
C HIS A 148 6.33 15.38 12.60
N ILE A 149 6.74 14.22 12.08
CA ILE A 149 5.85 13.34 11.29
C ILE A 149 5.46 12.11 12.12
N PRO A 150 4.22 11.59 11.93
CA PRO A 150 3.70 10.47 12.69
C PRO A 150 4.40 9.15 12.34
N VAL A 151 4.46 8.26 13.33
CA VAL A 151 4.93 6.88 13.16
C VAL A 151 3.74 5.93 13.17
N SER A 152 3.72 4.99 12.24
CA SER A 152 2.77 3.88 12.21
C SER A 152 3.50 2.53 12.17
N VAL A 153 2.76 1.46 12.45
CA VAL A 153 3.28 0.10 12.41
C VAL A 153 2.37 -0.76 11.56
N LYS A 154 2.94 -1.56 10.64
CA LYS A 154 2.21 -2.59 9.91
C LYS A 154 2.70 -3.96 10.35
N THR A 155 1.79 -4.77 10.91
CA THR A 155 2.13 -6.08 11.48
C THR A 155 1.09 -7.16 11.12
N ARG A 156 1.19 -8.32 11.76
CA ARG A 156 0.29 -9.47 11.66
C ARG A 156 -0.27 -9.87 13.03
N THR A 157 -1.25 -10.78 13.06
CA THR A 157 -1.89 -11.26 14.28
C THR A 157 -1.00 -12.15 15.14
N GLY A 158 0.13 -12.60 14.62
CA GLY A 158 1.09 -13.46 15.32
C GLY A 158 2.14 -14.02 14.35
N PHE A 159 3.10 -14.80 14.87
CA PHE A 159 4.13 -15.43 14.06
C PHE A 159 3.73 -16.83 13.58
N ASN A 160 3.81 -17.86 14.43
CA ASN A 160 3.38 -19.23 14.11
C ASN A 160 1.90 -19.47 14.40
N LYS A 161 1.38 -18.82 15.43
CA LYS A 161 0.00 -18.86 15.90
C LYS A 161 -0.46 -17.44 16.25
N GLU A 162 -1.75 -17.26 16.38
CA GLU A 162 -2.32 -16.01 16.89
C GLU A 162 -1.71 -15.66 18.26
N GLY A 163 -1.38 -14.42 18.45
CA GLY A 163 -0.74 -13.88 19.64
C GLY A 163 -1.17 -12.43 19.94
N ILE A 164 -2.38 -12.05 19.54
CA ILE A 164 -2.91 -10.69 19.67
C ILE A 164 -2.80 -10.19 21.12
N ASP A 165 -3.15 -11.02 22.12
CA ASP A 165 -3.16 -10.63 23.54
C ASP A 165 -1.78 -10.32 24.11
N THR A 166 -0.73 -10.87 23.52
CA THR A 166 0.65 -10.65 24.00
C THR A 166 1.42 -9.69 23.12
N TRP A 167 1.14 -9.67 21.82
CA TRP A 167 1.88 -8.86 20.84
C TRP A 167 1.36 -7.43 20.74
N ILE A 168 0.05 -7.27 20.57
CA ILE A 168 -0.51 -5.93 20.33
C ILE A 168 -0.33 -5.01 21.55
N PRO A 169 -0.55 -5.45 22.81
CA PRO A 169 -0.29 -4.60 23.97
C PRO A 169 1.14 -4.07 24.06
N GLU A 170 2.14 -4.81 23.58
CA GLU A 170 3.52 -4.33 23.56
C GLU A 170 3.72 -3.16 22.60
N LEU A 171 3.10 -3.20 21.43
CA LEU A 171 3.11 -2.07 20.49
C LEU A 171 2.35 -0.86 21.02
N LEU A 172 1.25 -1.09 21.73
CA LEU A 172 0.44 -0.02 22.31
C LEU A 172 1.14 0.71 23.48
N LYS A 173 2.25 0.21 24.01
CA LYS A 173 3.07 0.95 24.98
C LYS A 173 3.79 2.13 24.35
N GLU A 174 4.10 2.06 23.07
CA GLU A 174 4.86 3.07 22.34
C GLU A 174 3.96 4.14 21.70
N ASP A 175 4.56 5.26 21.25
CA ASP A 175 3.86 6.35 20.57
C ASP A 175 3.73 6.01 19.07
N ILE A 176 2.58 5.45 18.69
CA ILE A 176 2.22 5.17 17.30
C ILE A 176 0.87 5.81 16.97
N SER A 177 0.75 6.41 15.80
CA SER A 177 -0.47 7.10 15.37
C SER A 177 -1.46 6.15 14.67
N ALA A 178 -0.97 5.09 14.05
CA ALA A 178 -1.80 4.09 13.37
C ALA A 178 -1.19 2.70 13.47
N LEU A 179 -2.06 1.69 13.51
CA LEU A 179 -1.69 0.28 13.55
C LEU A 179 -2.42 -0.48 12.45
N THR A 180 -1.67 -0.95 11.46
CA THR A 180 -2.21 -1.79 10.38
C THR A 180 -1.99 -3.26 10.70
N ILE A 181 -3.05 -4.05 10.67
CA ILE A 181 -3.00 -5.48 10.95
C ILE A 181 -3.35 -6.29 9.71
N HIS A 182 -2.39 -7.04 9.18
CA HIS A 182 -2.71 -8.14 8.27
C HIS A 182 -3.30 -9.28 9.09
N LEU A 183 -4.58 -9.58 8.85
CA LEU A 183 -5.42 -10.46 9.68
C LEU A 183 -5.13 -11.96 9.47
N ARG A 184 -3.83 -12.27 9.46
CA ARG A 184 -3.21 -13.60 9.41
C ARG A 184 -1.94 -13.61 10.22
N THR A 185 -1.50 -14.77 10.66
CA THR A 185 -0.15 -14.97 11.20
C THR A 185 0.92 -14.94 10.09
N ALA A 186 2.20 -14.85 10.46
CA ALA A 186 3.29 -14.93 9.48
C ALA A 186 3.34 -16.30 8.79
N LYS A 187 3.10 -17.38 9.54
CA LYS A 187 3.11 -18.76 9.01
C LYS A 187 1.97 -19.03 8.01
N GLU A 188 0.82 -18.41 8.19
CA GLU A 188 -0.32 -18.56 7.28
C GLU A 188 -0.12 -17.88 5.93
N LEU A 189 0.82 -16.95 5.81
CA LEU A 189 1.09 -16.20 4.58
C LEU A 189 -0.19 -15.56 4.00
N SER A 190 -0.70 -16.13 2.92
CA SER A 190 -1.99 -15.82 2.27
C SER A 190 -2.75 -17.10 1.91
N LEU A 191 -2.46 -18.22 2.59
CA LEU A 191 -2.97 -19.55 2.26
C LEU A 191 -4.33 -19.87 2.91
N VAL A 192 -4.73 -19.09 3.90
CA VAL A 192 -6.02 -19.21 4.59
C VAL A 192 -6.79 -17.90 4.47
N PRO A 193 -8.12 -17.85 4.66
CA PRO A 193 -8.86 -16.60 4.73
C PRO A 193 -8.38 -15.68 5.86
N ALA A 194 -8.39 -14.37 5.63
CA ALA A 194 -8.09 -13.38 6.67
C ALA A 194 -9.21 -13.36 7.73
N ASN A 195 -8.84 -13.47 9.00
CA ASN A 195 -9.81 -13.48 10.09
C ASN A 195 -10.12 -12.06 10.57
N TRP A 196 -11.16 -11.45 10.00
CA TRP A 196 -11.58 -10.08 10.31
C TRP A 196 -12.18 -9.92 11.71
N ASP A 197 -12.63 -10.99 12.38
CA ASP A 197 -13.15 -10.90 13.75
C ASP A 197 -12.08 -10.46 14.75
N HIS A 198 -10.80 -10.66 14.43
CA HIS A 198 -9.68 -10.15 15.23
C HIS A 198 -9.68 -8.62 15.38
N ILE A 199 -10.29 -7.87 14.44
CA ILE A 199 -10.39 -6.40 14.53
C ILE A 199 -11.11 -5.97 15.80
N LYS A 200 -12.20 -6.65 16.18
CA LYS A 200 -12.96 -6.33 17.40
C LYS A 200 -12.10 -6.45 18.64
N LYS A 201 -11.35 -7.56 18.74
CA LYS A 201 -10.42 -7.83 19.84
C LYS A 201 -9.32 -6.76 19.94
N ILE A 202 -8.70 -6.40 18.80
CA ILE A 202 -7.63 -5.40 18.76
C ILE A 202 -8.18 -4.01 19.12
N LYS A 203 -9.38 -3.67 18.66
CA LYS A 203 -10.04 -2.41 19.00
C LYS A 203 -10.28 -2.26 20.51
N GLU A 204 -10.67 -3.35 21.19
CA GLU A 204 -10.80 -3.36 22.66
C GLU A 204 -9.46 -3.13 23.35
N LEU A 205 -8.36 -3.74 22.86
CA LEU A 205 -7.02 -3.53 23.40
C LEU A 205 -6.58 -2.06 23.23
N ILE A 206 -6.83 -1.45 22.06
CA ILE A 206 -6.55 -0.02 21.83
C ILE A 206 -7.37 0.84 22.81
N LYS A 207 -8.67 0.58 22.94
CA LYS A 207 -9.52 1.29 23.90
C LYS A 207 -9.02 1.16 25.35
N LYS A 208 -8.61 -0.03 25.77
CA LYS A 208 -8.04 -0.27 27.12
C LYS A 208 -6.70 0.45 27.34
N SER A 209 -5.93 0.68 26.29
CA SER A 209 -4.66 1.42 26.40
C SER A 209 -4.84 2.92 26.65
N GLY A 210 -6.04 3.47 26.48
CA GLY A 210 -6.35 4.90 26.60
C GLY A 210 -5.74 5.78 25.51
N LYS A 211 -5.14 5.19 24.45
CA LYS A 211 -4.48 5.92 23.35
C LYS A 211 -5.40 6.11 22.14
N ASP A 212 -5.23 7.23 21.44
CA ASP A 212 -5.91 7.53 20.17
C ASP A 212 -5.07 6.98 19.00
N ILE A 213 -5.18 5.68 18.75
CA ILE A 213 -4.46 4.97 17.69
C ILE A 213 -5.46 4.50 16.64
N LEU A 214 -5.25 4.89 15.38
CA LEU A 214 -6.09 4.45 14.28
C LEU A 214 -5.85 2.98 13.95
N LEU A 215 -6.94 2.21 13.86
CA LEU A 215 -6.90 0.79 13.52
C LEU A 215 -7.22 0.57 12.04
N ILE A 216 -6.28 -0.03 11.30
CA ILE A 216 -6.38 -0.32 9.88
C ILE A 216 -6.41 -1.83 9.65
N GLY A 217 -7.50 -2.35 9.10
CA GLY A 217 -7.63 -3.76 8.74
C GLY A 217 -6.99 -4.05 7.37
N ASN A 218 -6.34 -5.20 7.23
CA ASN A 218 -5.75 -5.65 5.96
C ASN A 218 -5.90 -7.17 5.79
N GLY A 219 -6.16 -7.61 4.57
CA GLY A 219 -6.30 -9.01 4.17
C GLY A 219 -7.60 -9.28 3.42
N ASP A 220 -7.50 -9.90 2.23
CA ASP A 220 -8.60 -10.31 1.36
C ASP A 220 -9.65 -9.19 1.13
N VAL A 221 -9.16 -8.02 0.77
CA VAL A 221 -9.99 -6.89 0.36
C VAL A 221 -9.95 -6.80 -1.15
N VAL A 222 -11.12 -6.90 -1.77
CA VAL A 222 -11.25 -6.98 -3.24
C VAL A 222 -11.38 -5.59 -3.86
N ASP A 223 -12.22 -4.72 -3.26
CA ASP A 223 -12.52 -3.38 -3.76
C ASP A 223 -12.89 -2.42 -2.62
N ILE A 224 -13.27 -1.20 -2.96
CA ILE A 224 -13.66 -0.15 -1.99
C ILE A 224 -15.00 -0.46 -1.32
N ASP A 225 -15.94 -1.07 -2.01
CA ASP A 225 -17.24 -1.38 -1.41
C ASP A 225 -17.09 -2.52 -0.40
N ASP A 226 -16.24 -3.50 -0.67
CA ASP A 226 -15.84 -4.53 0.29
C ASP A 226 -15.09 -3.93 1.49
N ALA A 227 -14.18 -2.98 1.24
CA ALA A 227 -13.48 -2.26 2.30
C ALA A 227 -14.45 -1.50 3.23
N LYS A 228 -15.46 -0.80 2.67
CA LYS A 228 -16.50 -0.12 3.45
C LYS A 228 -17.30 -1.08 4.32
N ARG A 229 -17.82 -2.18 3.72
CA ARG A 229 -18.55 -3.22 4.45
C ARG A 229 -17.73 -3.79 5.61
N LYS A 230 -16.43 -3.99 5.41
CA LYS A 230 -15.51 -4.45 6.46
C LYS A 230 -15.35 -3.42 7.58
N CYS A 231 -15.19 -2.13 7.25
CA CYS A 231 -15.15 -1.08 8.27
C CYS A 231 -16.46 -1.04 9.09
N GLU A 232 -17.60 -1.06 8.44
CA GLU A 232 -18.92 -1.04 9.09
C GLU A 232 -19.12 -2.28 9.98
N LYS A 233 -18.83 -3.46 9.46
CA LYS A 233 -19.07 -4.73 10.18
C LYS A 233 -18.13 -4.94 11.36
N TYR A 234 -16.84 -4.61 11.20
CA TYR A 234 -15.82 -4.93 12.21
C TYR A 234 -15.35 -3.72 13.01
N GLY A 235 -15.62 -2.50 12.54
CA GLY A 235 -15.42 -1.25 13.27
C GLY A 235 -13.98 -0.73 13.27
N CYS A 236 -13.15 -1.03 12.24
CA CYS A 236 -11.87 -0.37 12.05
C CYS A 236 -12.04 1.06 11.47
N ASP A 237 -11.02 1.90 11.63
CA ASP A 237 -11.04 3.29 11.14
C ASP A 237 -10.76 3.37 9.65
N GLY A 238 -9.98 2.43 9.12
CA GLY A 238 -9.63 2.33 7.73
C GLY A 238 -9.32 0.91 7.29
N VAL A 239 -9.17 0.72 5.97
CA VAL A 239 -8.83 -0.57 5.35
C VAL A 239 -7.68 -0.40 4.38
N MET A 240 -6.69 -1.29 4.50
CA MET A 240 -5.55 -1.34 3.58
C MET A 240 -5.77 -2.42 2.52
N ILE A 241 -5.64 -2.02 1.25
CA ILE A 241 -5.89 -2.86 0.08
C ILE A 241 -4.55 -3.24 -0.54
N GLY A 242 -4.31 -4.53 -0.72
CA GLY A 242 -3.14 -5.07 -1.40
C GLY A 242 -3.50 -5.55 -2.80
N ARG A 243 -3.66 -6.87 -2.98
CA ARG A 243 -3.87 -7.50 -4.30
C ARG A 243 -5.06 -6.95 -5.10
N GLY A 244 -6.07 -6.37 -4.44
CA GLY A 244 -7.23 -5.78 -5.11
C GLY A 244 -6.90 -4.59 -6.03
N VAL A 245 -5.72 -3.97 -5.91
CA VAL A 245 -5.31 -2.85 -6.80
C VAL A 245 -4.69 -3.31 -8.12
N PHE A 246 -4.32 -4.60 -8.26
CA PHE A 246 -3.63 -5.08 -9.46
C PHE A 246 -4.49 -4.89 -10.71
N GLY A 247 -3.91 -4.23 -11.71
CA GLY A 247 -4.57 -3.96 -12.99
C GLY A 247 -5.73 -2.95 -12.90
N ASN A 248 -5.99 -2.38 -11.71
CA ASN A 248 -7.09 -1.44 -11.49
C ASN A 248 -6.62 -0.10 -10.91
N PRO A 249 -6.01 0.79 -11.70
CA PRO A 249 -5.60 2.12 -11.25
C PRO A 249 -6.78 3.02 -10.85
N TRP A 250 -8.00 2.69 -11.21
CA TRP A 250 -9.22 3.44 -10.87
C TRP A 250 -9.85 3.06 -9.53
N LEU A 251 -9.31 2.06 -8.83
CA LEU A 251 -9.91 1.46 -7.65
C LEU A 251 -10.35 2.49 -6.60
N PHE A 252 -9.50 3.46 -6.29
CA PHE A 252 -9.80 4.46 -5.26
C PHE A 252 -10.83 5.52 -5.69
N ARG A 253 -11.14 5.64 -6.99
CA ARG A 253 -12.10 6.62 -7.51
C ARG A 253 -13.55 6.33 -7.09
N ARG A 254 -13.90 5.07 -6.95
CA ARG A 254 -15.28 4.62 -6.67
C ARG A 254 -15.76 4.88 -5.23
N GLY A 255 -14.87 5.07 -4.29
CA GLY A 255 -15.20 5.09 -2.86
C GLY A 255 -15.83 6.37 -2.32
N VAL A 256 -16.03 7.42 -3.13
CA VAL A 256 -16.24 8.79 -2.64
C VAL A 256 -17.48 9.46 -3.19
N ALA A 257 -18.20 8.86 -4.13
CA ALA A 257 -19.52 9.39 -4.50
C ALA A 257 -20.44 9.38 -3.27
N SER A 258 -20.87 10.57 -2.82
CA SER A 258 -21.79 10.72 -1.71
C SER A 258 -23.12 10.00 -2.01
N LYS A 259 -23.79 9.50 -0.99
CA LYS A 259 -25.16 8.93 -1.13
C LYS A 259 -26.10 9.86 -1.90
N GLU A 260 -25.90 11.16 -1.80
CA GLU A 260 -26.70 12.18 -2.48
C GLU A 260 -26.68 12.11 -4.01
N THR A 261 -25.57 11.62 -4.61
CA THR A 261 -25.48 11.41 -6.07
C THR A 261 -26.22 10.14 -6.55
N TRP A 262 -26.57 9.23 -5.64
CA TRP A 262 -27.28 7.99 -5.95
C TRP A 262 -28.80 8.11 -5.86
N GLU A 263 -29.30 9.02 -5.01
CA GLU A 263 -30.73 9.14 -4.73
C GLU A 263 -31.47 10.14 -5.66
N ARG A 264 -30.73 11.05 -6.34
CA ARG A 264 -31.34 12.10 -7.16
C ARG A 264 -31.69 11.70 -8.59
N ASP A 265 -31.09 10.65 -9.09
CA ASP A 265 -31.19 10.38 -10.52
C ASP A 265 -31.58 8.93 -10.75
N GLY A 266 -32.80 8.73 -11.30
CA GLY A 266 -33.32 7.44 -11.69
C GLY A 266 -32.41 6.64 -12.61
N ALA A 267 -32.81 5.45 -13.02
CA ALA A 267 -32.05 4.44 -13.78
C ALA A 267 -31.20 4.97 -14.97
N SER A 268 -31.55 6.14 -15.52
CA SER A 268 -30.88 6.77 -16.67
C SER A 268 -29.48 7.35 -16.30
N THR A 269 -29.33 7.92 -15.10
CA THR A 269 -28.05 8.54 -14.65
C THR A 269 -27.03 7.52 -14.20
N ARG A 270 -27.45 6.36 -13.72
CA ARG A 270 -26.55 5.26 -13.39
C ARG A 270 -25.70 4.86 -14.61
N ASN A 271 -26.30 4.76 -15.78
CA ASN A 271 -25.62 4.44 -17.03
C ASN A 271 -24.72 5.58 -17.52
N PHE A 272 -25.07 6.84 -17.23
CA PHE A 272 -24.30 8.01 -17.66
C PHE A 272 -23.04 8.21 -16.80
N LEU A 273 -23.10 8.01 -15.47
CA LEU A 273 -21.95 8.11 -14.56
C LEU A 273 -20.98 6.94 -14.74
N VAL A 274 -21.49 5.73 -14.98
CA VAL A 274 -20.66 4.55 -15.32
C VAL A 274 -19.93 4.78 -16.66
N LYS A 275 -20.56 5.41 -17.63
CA LYS A 275 -19.95 5.76 -18.93
C LYS A 275 -18.87 6.85 -18.81
N LYS A 276 -19.05 7.81 -17.89
CA LYS A 276 -18.14 8.95 -17.76
C LYS A 276 -16.90 8.67 -16.89
N TYR A 277 -17.00 7.75 -15.92
CA TYR A 277 -15.92 7.43 -14.98
C TYR A 277 -15.91 5.94 -14.64
N PRO A 278 -15.27 5.12 -15.46
CA PRO A 278 -15.11 3.71 -15.13
C PRO A 278 -14.34 3.59 -13.80
N CYS A 279 -14.86 2.77 -12.91
CA CYS A 279 -14.33 2.61 -11.54
C CYS A 279 -13.86 1.18 -11.23
N SER A 280 -13.95 0.31 -12.23
CA SER A 280 -13.40 -1.04 -12.18
C SER A 280 -12.74 -1.37 -13.51
N LEU A 281 -11.87 -2.36 -13.50
CA LEU A 281 -11.22 -2.86 -14.70
C LEU A 281 -12.27 -3.35 -15.75
N GLU A 282 -13.31 -4.01 -15.29
CA GLU A 282 -14.38 -4.55 -16.13
C GLU A 282 -15.26 -3.46 -16.75
N ALA A 283 -15.48 -2.36 -16.03
CA ALA A 283 -16.24 -1.22 -16.51
C ALA A 283 -15.43 -0.28 -17.42
N THR A 284 -14.10 -0.44 -17.48
CA THR A 284 -13.22 0.39 -18.31
C THR A 284 -13.18 -0.17 -19.73
N PRO A 285 -13.41 0.64 -20.78
CA PRO A 285 -13.26 0.21 -22.16
C PRO A 285 -11.88 -0.41 -22.40
N LEU A 286 -11.83 -1.52 -23.15
CA LEU A 286 -10.57 -2.25 -23.38
C LEU A 286 -9.45 -1.36 -23.92
N LYS A 287 -9.78 -0.51 -24.90
CA LYS A 287 -8.81 0.44 -25.48
C LYS A 287 -8.20 1.36 -24.41
N GLU A 288 -9.02 1.94 -23.53
CA GLU A 288 -8.55 2.81 -22.44
C GLU A 288 -7.68 2.04 -21.46
N ARG A 289 -8.07 0.81 -21.10
CA ARG A 289 -7.31 -0.05 -20.20
C ARG A 289 -5.92 -0.39 -20.77
N LEU A 290 -5.84 -0.71 -22.05
CA LEU A 290 -4.56 -0.98 -22.72
C LEU A 290 -3.71 0.29 -22.85
N GLN A 291 -4.30 1.46 -23.10
CA GLN A 291 -3.60 2.74 -23.11
C GLN A 291 -2.99 3.08 -21.74
N VAL A 292 -3.74 2.85 -20.64
CA VAL A 292 -3.22 3.05 -19.28
C VAL A 292 -2.10 2.06 -18.96
N MET A 293 -2.19 0.82 -19.43
CA MET A 293 -1.09 -0.14 -19.32
C MET A 293 0.17 0.33 -20.06
N LEU A 294 0.03 0.87 -21.29
CA LEU A 294 1.15 1.46 -22.04
C LEU A 294 1.76 2.66 -21.32
N GLU A 295 0.93 3.56 -20.78
CA GLU A 295 1.41 4.70 -19.99
C GLU A 295 2.19 4.23 -18.77
N HIS A 296 1.67 3.23 -18.03
CA HIS A 296 2.36 2.64 -16.90
C HIS A 296 3.72 2.06 -17.30
N THR A 297 3.77 1.33 -18.41
CA THR A 297 5.00 0.71 -18.91
C THR A 297 6.06 1.74 -19.29
N ARG A 298 5.69 2.78 -20.03
CA ARG A 298 6.59 3.87 -20.40
C ARG A 298 7.10 4.64 -19.16
N PHE A 299 6.21 4.89 -18.20
CA PHE A 299 6.59 5.57 -16.98
C PHE A 299 7.51 4.71 -16.09
N PHE A 300 7.25 3.40 -16.01
CA PHE A 300 8.13 2.44 -15.34
C PHE A 300 9.54 2.46 -15.98
N GLU A 301 9.64 2.32 -17.28
CA GLU A 301 10.93 2.31 -17.99
C GLU A 301 11.69 3.62 -17.76
N LYS A 302 11.00 4.77 -17.86
CA LYS A 302 11.58 6.10 -17.61
C LYS A 302 12.13 6.25 -16.19
N MET A 303 11.37 5.84 -15.18
CA MET A 303 11.72 6.08 -13.78
C MET A 303 12.58 4.96 -13.19
N LEU A 304 12.36 3.73 -13.61
CA LEU A 304 12.91 2.54 -12.94
C LEU A 304 13.77 1.64 -13.84
N GLY A 305 13.81 1.86 -15.15
CA GLY A 305 14.54 1.01 -16.08
C GLY A 305 16.05 0.89 -15.81
N LYS A 306 16.64 1.85 -15.09
CA LYS A 306 18.05 1.77 -14.62
C LYS A 306 18.23 1.06 -13.28
N HIS A 307 17.13 0.76 -12.58
CA HIS A 307 17.12 0.25 -11.20
C HIS A 307 16.49 -1.12 -11.06
N LYS A 308 15.49 -1.43 -11.91
CA LYS A 308 14.71 -2.66 -11.87
C LYS A 308 14.68 -3.33 -13.24
N SER A 309 14.62 -4.67 -13.25
CA SER A 309 14.36 -5.45 -14.47
C SER A 309 12.98 -5.10 -15.04
N PHE A 310 12.86 -5.05 -16.36
CA PHE A 310 11.60 -4.89 -17.06
C PHE A 310 10.58 -6.01 -16.75
N ASP A 311 11.06 -7.17 -16.33
CA ASP A 311 10.21 -8.30 -15.90
C ASP A 311 9.24 -7.95 -14.76
N VAL A 312 9.53 -6.89 -14.00
CA VAL A 312 8.60 -6.36 -13.00
C VAL A 312 7.27 -5.97 -13.64
N MET A 313 7.26 -5.45 -14.87
CA MET A 313 6.03 -5.11 -15.59
C MET A 313 5.18 -6.31 -15.99
N LYS A 314 5.76 -7.49 -16.18
CA LYS A 314 5.04 -8.70 -16.63
C LYS A 314 3.90 -9.12 -15.69
N LYS A 315 4.08 -8.91 -14.36
CA LYS A 315 2.98 -9.13 -13.39
C LYS A 315 1.83 -8.14 -13.58
N HIS A 316 2.13 -6.90 -13.96
CA HIS A 316 1.12 -5.88 -14.25
C HIS A 316 0.39 -6.18 -15.56
N PHE A 317 1.10 -6.62 -16.61
CA PHE A 317 0.47 -7.05 -17.87
C PHE A 317 -0.58 -8.13 -17.61
N LYS A 318 -0.24 -9.15 -16.81
CA LYS A 318 -1.19 -10.21 -16.44
C LYS A 318 -2.45 -9.64 -15.76
N ALA A 319 -2.30 -8.59 -14.98
CA ALA A 319 -3.39 -7.97 -14.24
C ALA A 319 -4.26 -7.06 -15.14
N TYR A 320 -3.65 -6.29 -16.07
CA TYR A 320 -4.38 -5.46 -17.02
C TYR A 320 -5.11 -6.28 -18.12
N VAL A 321 -4.47 -7.35 -18.57
CA VAL A 321 -4.92 -8.14 -19.75
C VAL A 321 -5.66 -9.38 -19.27
N ASN A 322 -6.92 -9.22 -18.89
CA ASN A 322 -7.79 -10.32 -18.49
C ASN A 322 -9.26 -9.99 -18.76
N GLY A 323 -10.14 -11.02 -18.80
CA GLY A 323 -11.58 -10.85 -18.85
C GLY A 323 -12.13 -10.40 -20.23
N PHE A 324 -11.39 -10.61 -21.32
CA PHE A 324 -11.85 -10.33 -22.70
C PHE A 324 -11.31 -11.37 -23.68
N GLU A 325 -11.92 -11.45 -24.86
CA GLU A 325 -11.52 -12.34 -25.94
C GLU A 325 -10.13 -11.97 -26.46
N GLY A 326 -9.26 -12.96 -26.72
CA GLY A 326 -7.86 -12.74 -27.12
C GLY A 326 -6.90 -12.36 -25.98
N ALA A 327 -7.38 -12.25 -24.72
CA ALA A 327 -6.53 -11.87 -23.60
C ALA A 327 -5.39 -12.86 -23.34
N LYS A 328 -5.58 -14.15 -23.60
CA LYS A 328 -4.54 -15.18 -23.41
C LYS A 328 -3.41 -14.99 -24.41
N GLU A 329 -3.72 -14.83 -25.66
CA GLU A 329 -2.80 -14.63 -26.78
C GLU A 329 -2.01 -13.34 -26.61
N LEU A 330 -2.70 -12.25 -26.26
CA LEU A 330 -2.06 -10.96 -25.97
C LEU A 330 -1.08 -11.08 -24.80
N ARG A 331 -1.45 -11.76 -23.71
CA ARG A 331 -0.52 -11.98 -22.58
C ARG A 331 0.73 -12.75 -22.99
N VAL A 332 0.60 -13.80 -23.81
CA VAL A 332 1.78 -14.56 -24.28
C VAL A 332 2.76 -13.63 -24.98
N LYS A 333 2.30 -12.83 -25.94
CA LYS A 333 3.14 -11.86 -26.64
C LYS A 333 3.78 -10.84 -25.68
N LEU A 334 3.00 -10.29 -24.73
CA LEU A 334 3.51 -9.32 -23.74
C LEU A 334 4.56 -9.91 -22.80
N MET A 335 4.53 -11.22 -22.51
CA MET A 335 5.56 -11.86 -21.67
C MET A 335 6.92 -11.98 -22.38
N GLU A 336 6.98 -11.85 -23.69
CA GLU A 336 8.21 -11.89 -24.49
C GLU A 336 8.85 -10.51 -24.65
N THR A 337 8.15 -9.42 -24.29
CA THR A 337 8.66 -8.05 -24.41
C THR A 337 9.71 -7.71 -23.35
N GLU A 338 10.66 -6.85 -23.73
CA GLU A 338 11.79 -6.42 -22.90
C GLU A 338 11.84 -4.90 -22.65
N ASN A 339 11.00 -4.12 -23.36
CA ASN A 339 10.94 -2.65 -23.27
C ASN A 339 9.55 -2.13 -23.63
N ALA A 340 9.32 -0.82 -23.39
CA ALA A 340 8.03 -0.19 -23.61
C ALA A 340 7.64 -0.08 -25.09
N GLU A 341 8.59 0.03 -25.99
CA GLU A 341 8.35 0.10 -27.45
C GLU A 341 7.75 -1.21 -27.95
N GLN A 342 8.36 -2.34 -27.59
CA GLN A 342 7.81 -3.67 -27.95
C GLN A 342 6.41 -3.91 -27.39
N VAL A 343 6.13 -3.45 -26.16
CA VAL A 343 4.79 -3.54 -25.58
C VAL A 343 3.79 -2.71 -26.38
N GLU A 344 4.18 -1.53 -26.83
CA GLU A 344 3.37 -0.66 -27.67
C GLU A 344 3.03 -1.31 -29.02
N ASP A 345 4.03 -1.88 -29.69
CA ASP A 345 3.84 -2.59 -30.96
C ASP A 345 2.84 -3.74 -30.82
N VAL A 346 3.02 -4.58 -29.79
CA VAL A 346 2.13 -5.71 -29.50
C VAL A 346 0.69 -5.25 -29.24
N VAL A 347 0.51 -4.15 -28.49
CA VAL A 347 -0.82 -3.61 -28.18
C VAL A 347 -1.46 -2.98 -29.42
N ASN A 348 -0.68 -2.22 -30.21
CA ASN A 348 -1.19 -1.59 -31.44
C ASN A 348 -1.63 -2.63 -32.47
N ASP A 349 -0.88 -3.71 -32.61
CA ASP A 349 -1.25 -4.81 -33.51
C ASP A 349 -2.52 -5.53 -33.04
N PHE A 350 -2.67 -5.72 -31.74
CA PHE A 350 -3.88 -6.31 -31.17
C PHE A 350 -5.12 -5.41 -31.37
N LEU A 351 -4.97 -4.08 -31.28
CA LEU A 351 -6.10 -3.14 -31.45
C LEU A 351 -6.52 -2.90 -32.92
N LYS A 352 -5.71 -3.34 -33.88
CA LYS A 352 -6.04 -3.29 -35.32
C LYS A 352 -6.91 -4.47 -35.78
N LEU A 353 -6.91 -5.54 -34.99
CA LEU A 353 -7.73 -6.73 -35.24
C LEU A 353 -9.17 -6.54 -34.74
#